data_ef40bc86d1c2d6652ec62820d9f13f8a
#
_entry.id   ef40bc86d1c2d6652ec62820d9f13f8a
#
_cell.length_a   1.000
_cell.length_b   1.000
_cell.length_c   1.000
_cell.angle_alpha   90.00
_cell.angle_beta   90.00
_cell.angle_gamma   90.00
#
_symmetry.space_group_name_H-M   'P 1'
#
loop_
_entity.id
_entity.type
_entity.pdbx_description
1 polymer ?
#
loop_
_entity_poly.entity_id
_entity_poly.type
_entity_poly.pdbx_seq_one_letter_code
_entity_poly.pdbx_strand_id
1 'polypeptide(L)'
;MRIGLFTDTYFPQVSGVSTSIRTLKEELEKEGHEVYIFTTTDRDVKRFEDPTIIRLPSVPFVSFTDRRVVYRGLISSYKIAKHYNLDIIHTQTEFSLGLLGKMIGKALRIPVVHTYHTQYEDYVSYIANGKIIRPSMVKPLLRGYLKDLDGVICPSRIVLNLLEGYEVTIPKRVIPTGIPLEKYIRDDITAEEVTNLKAELGIAGDETMLLSLSRISYEKNIQAIINQMPAILAENAKIKLIIVGNGPYLQDLKHLAMQLEVDKHVTFTGMVPHDKVALYYKACDFFISASTSETQGLTYIESLASGTPIIAHGNPYLDDVVTDKMFGTLYYAETDLTDAVIDAILKTPVMDKRLLAKKRYEISAQHFGKSIYTFYLDTLIARNSKEAQKLSLYLNHSGKSSSLKLVQGAIHLPKRAAKVTAITSVKVVKAPIKLVHAIKDFLD
;
A
#
# COMPACT_ATOMS: atom_id res chain seq x y z
N MET A 1 -5.95 20.87 0.64
CA MET A 1 -7.00 20.10 -0.08
C MET A 1 -7.88 19.38 0.93
N ARG A 2 -9.13 19.12 0.56
CA ARG A 2 -10.06 18.27 1.30
C ARG A 2 -10.23 16.96 0.56
N ILE A 3 -9.77 15.88 1.17
CA ILE A 3 -9.59 14.58 0.52
C ILE A 3 -10.51 13.56 1.18
N GLY A 4 -11.30 12.83 0.40
CA GLY A 4 -12.13 11.73 0.90
C GLY A 4 -11.51 10.38 0.57
N LEU A 5 -11.08 9.62 1.59
CA LEU A 5 -10.61 8.24 1.43
C LEU A 5 -11.77 7.27 1.66
N PHE A 6 -12.08 6.43 0.68
CA PHE A 6 -13.19 5.47 0.75
C PHE A 6 -12.65 4.04 0.79
N THR A 7 -12.96 3.30 1.86
CA THR A 7 -12.39 1.98 2.11
C THR A 7 -13.33 1.05 2.87
N ASP A 8 -13.45 -0.21 2.44
CA ASP A 8 -14.19 -1.25 3.16
C ASP A 8 -13.41 -1.85 4.34
N THR A 9 -12.11 -1.53 4.47
CA THR A 9 -11.24 -2.00 5.55
C THR A 9 -10.47 -0.85 6.17
N TYR A 10 -10.58 -0.70 7.48
CA TYR A 10 -9.84 0.29 8.28
C TYR A 10 -9.76 -0.18 9.74
N PHE A 11 -8.95 0.50 10.55
CA PHE A 11 -8.85 0.18 11.97
C PHE A 11 -10.22 0.11 12.66
N PRO A 12 -10.40 -0.88 13.59
CA PRO A 12 -9.42 -1.72 14.28
C PRO A 12 -8.91 -2.93 13.48
N GLN A 13 -9.42 -3.20 12.27
CA GLN A 13 -8.90 -4.26 11.42
C GLN A 13 -7.49 -3.93 10.94
N VAL A 14 -6.49 -4.64 11.47
CA VAL A 14 -5.08 -4.46 11.09
C VAL A 14 -4.77 -5.24 9.81
N SER A 15 -4.31 -4.51 8.79
CA SER A 15 -3.87 -5.08 7.51
C SER A 15 -2.90 -4.12 6.82
N GLY A 16 -2.15 -4.58 5.81
CA GLY A 16 -1.30 -3.71 5.00
C GLY A 16 -2.09 -2.54 4.38
N VAL A 17 -3.34 -2.79 3.96
CA VAL A 17 -4.24 -1.76 3.40
C VAL A 17 -4.61 -0.72 4.45
N SER A 18 -5.07 -1.13 5.64
CA SER A 18 -5.45 -0.18 6.70
C SER A 18 -4.23 0.62 7.21
N THR A 19 -3.06 0.00 7.27
CA THR A 19 -1.79 0.68 7.60
C THR A 19 -1.43 1.71 6.53
N SER A 20 -1.50 1.37 5.24
CA SER A 20 -1.25 2.30 4.13
C SER A 20 -2.18 3.51 4.16
N ILE A 21 -3.48 3.29 4.42
CA ILE A 21 -4.48 4.37 4.50
C ILE A 21 -4.20 5.30 5.67
N ARG A 22 -3.85 4.76 6.85
CA ARG A 22 -3.49 5.56 8.02
C ARG A 22 -2.24 6.38 7.76
N THR A 23 -1.19 5.76 7.23
CA THR A 23 0.05 6.45 6.86
C THR A 23 -0.22 7.58 5.86
N LEU A 24 -1.05 7.33 4.83
CA LEU A 24 -1.43 8.36 3.87
C LEU A 24 -2.18 9.52 4.53
N LYS A 25 -3.16 9.23 5.42
CA LYS A 25 -3.90 10.26 6.15
C LYS A 25 -2.94 11.13 6.97
N GLU A 26 -2.09 10.50 7.78
CA GLU A 26 -1.14 11.19 8.65
C GLU A 26 -0.19 12.10 7.86
N GLU A 27 0.37 11.62 6.75
CA GLU A 27 1.30 12.42 5.93
C GLU A 27 0.61 13.59 5.21
N LEU A 28 -0.59 13.38 4.69
CA LEU A 28 -1.36 14.45 4.06
C LEU A 28 -1.80 15.52 5.08
N GLU A 29 -2.13 15.12 6.30
CA GLU A 29 -2.47 16.05 7.39
C GLU A 29 -1.25 16.85 7.88
N LYS A 30 -0.05 16.24 7.96
CA LYS A 30 1.22 16.95 8.23
C LYS A 30 1.51 18.04 7.20
N GLU A 31 1.13 17.82 5.94
CA GLU A 31 1.25 18.81 4.85
C GLU A 31 0.08 19.84 4.83
N GLY A 32 -0.78 19.86 5.86
CA GLY A 32 -1.87 20.82 6.02
C GLY A 32 -3.11 20.54 5.19
N HIS A 33 -3.35 19.27 4.81
CA HIS A 33 -4.56 18.84 4.12
C HIS A 33 -5.61 18.32 5.11
N GLU A 34 -6.87 18.42 4.77
CA GLU A 34 -7.99 17.84 5.53
C GLU A 34 -8.35 16.48 4.92
N VAL A 35 -8.25 15.41 5.72
CA VAL A 35 -8.50 14.04 5.23
C VAL A 35 -9.67 13.41 5.98
N TYR A 36 -10.66 12.94 5.23
CA TYR A 36 -11.88 12.31 5.74
C TYR A 36 -11.92 10.86 5.27
N ILE A 37 -12.03 9.91 6.22
CA ILE A 37 -12.11 8.48 5.91
C ILE A 37 -13.57 8.04 5.98
N PHE A 38 -14.09 7.51 4.88
CA PHE A 38 -15.38 6.82 4.82
C PHE A 38 -15.13 5.32 4.89
N THR A 39 -15.61 4.68 5.96
CA THR A 39 -15.36 3.25 6.20
C THR A 39 -16.54 2.53 6.81
N THR A 40 -16.41 1.23 7.05
CA THR A 40 -17.43 0.39 7.68
C THR A 40 -17.51 0.62 9.18
N THR A 41 -18.67 0.33 9.77
CA THR A 41 -18.79 0.20 11.24
C THR A 41 -18.06 -1.05 11.71
N ASP A 42 -17.54 -0.99 12.94
CA ASP A 42 -17.01 -2.13 13.67
C ASP A 42 -17.69 -2.22 15.06
N ARG A 43 -17.73 -3.42 15.66
CA ARG A 43 -18.36 -3.63 16.96
C ARG A 43 -17.61 -2.97 18.10
N ASP A 44 -16.26 -2.94 17.98
CA ASP A 44 -15.35 -2.54 19.04
C ASP A 44 -15.01 -1.04 19.01
N VAL A 45 -15.58 -0.27 18.07
CA VAL A 45 -15.29 1.16 17.90
C VAL A 45 -16.56 2.01 17.98
N LYS A 46 -16.52 3.06 18.78
CA LYS A 46 -17.59 4.05 18.84
C LYS A 46 -17.68 4.82 17.52
N ARG A 47 -18.90 4.92 16.99
CA ARG A 47 -19.16 5.48 15.65
C ARG A 47 -18.68 6.91 15.45
N PHE A 48 -18.56 7.69 16.49
CA PHE A 48 -18.28 9.12 16.48
C PHE A 48 -17.04 9.50 17.30
N GLU A 49 -16.11 8.58 17.48
CA GLU A 49 -14.89 8.82 18.27
C GLU A 49 -13.94 9.82 17.58
N ASP A 50 -13.85 9.75 16.25
CA ASP A 50 -13.10 10.71 15.42
C ASP A 50 -14.02 11.28 14.33
N PRO A 51 -14.29 12.61 14.32
CA PRO A 51 -15.18 13.24 13.34
C PRO A 51 -14.66 13.15 11.90
N THR A 52 -13.36 12.89 11.70
CA THR A 52 -12.78 12.69 10.38
C THR A 52 -12.95 11.27 9.86
N ILE A 53 -13.41 10.33 10.72
CA ILE A 53 -13.66 8.93 10.36
C ILE A 53 -15.16 8.66 10.32
N ILE A 54 -15.73 8.65 9.13
CA ILE A 54 -17.15 8.48 8.87
C ILE A 54 -17.47 6.98 8.73
N ARG A 55 -18.06 6.39 9.76
CA ARG A 55 -18.39 4.95 9.76
C ARG A 55 -19.82 4.71 9.30
N LEU A 56 -19.99 3.92 8.24
CA LEU A 56 -21.28 3.60 7.64
C LEU A 56 -21.81 2.24 8.11
N PRO A 57 -23.16 2.12 8.28
CA PRO A 57 -23.79 0.86 8.67
C PRO A 57 -23.40 -0.27 7.72
N SER A 58 -22.83 -1.34 8.26
CA SER A 58 -22.30 -2.47 7.52
C SER A 58 -22.59 -3.80 8.20
N VAL A 59 -22.62 -4.87 7.42
CA VAL A 59 -22.78 -6.26 7.89
C VAL A 59 -21.54 -7.07 7.55
N PRO A 60 -21.21 -8.11 8.34
CA PRO A 60 -20.15 -9.04 7.98
C PRO A 60 -20.41 -9.68 6.60
N PHE A 61 -19.39 -9.87 5.82
CA PHE A 61 -19.50 -10.60 4.55
C PHE A 61 -19.47 -12.11 4.83
N VAL A 62 -20.45 -12.85 4.32
CA VAL A 62 -20.68 -14.27 4.68
C VAL A 62 -19.48 -15.18 4.38
N SER A 63 -18.76 -14.92 3.28
CA SER A 63 -17.60 -15.72 2.86
C SER A 63 -16.28 -15.31 3.52
N PHE A 64 -16.22 -14.11 4.13
CA PHE A 64 -15.06 -13.56 4.84
C PHE A 64 -15.57 -12.76 6.02
N THR A 65 -15.69 -13.39 7.18
CA THR A 65 -16.24 -12.78 8.40
C THR A 65 -15.45 -11.54 8.86
N ASP A 66 -14.17 -11.46 8.50
CA ASP A 66 -13.30 -10.30 8.76
C ASP A 66 -13.57 -9.11 7.81
N ARG A 67 -14.38 -9.30 6.76
CA ARG A 67 -14.77 -8.25 5.82
C ARG A 67 -16.21 -7.83 6.06
N ARG A 68 -16.48 -6.54 5.85
CA ARG A 68 -17.81 -5.96 6.03
C ARG A 68 -18.25 -5.25 4.76
N VAL A 69 -19.55 -5.28 4.50
CA VAL A 69 -20.16 -4.63 3.33
C VAL A 69 -21.16 -3.59 3.82
N VAL A 70 -21.05 -2.38 3.30
CA VAL A 70 -22.00 -1.30 3.56
C VAL A 70 -23.30 -1.57 2.82
N TYR A 71 -24.41 -1.59 3.54
CA TYR A 71 -25.76 -1.82 2.98
C TYR A 71 -26.61 -0.55 2.96
N ARG A 72 -26.16 0.53 3.62
CA ARG A 72 -26.92 1.75 3.83
C ARG A 72 -25.99 2.96 4.01
N GLY A 73 -26.36 4.12 3.47
CA GLY A 73 -25.60 5.35 3.76
C GLY A 73 -25.19 6.18 2.52
N LEU A 74 -25.66 5.85 1.31
CA LEU A 74 -25.33 6.62 0.09
C LEU A 74 -25.70 8.10 0.24
N ILE A 75 -26.95 8.40 0.65
CA ILE A 75 -27.43 9.79 0.75
C ILE A 75 -26.70 10.55 1.87
N SER A 76 -26.48 9.92 3.03
CA SER A 76 -25.73 10.55 4.12
C SER A 76 -24.29 10.82 3.74
N SER A 77 -23.59 9.87 3.10
CA SER A 77 -22.22 10.05 2.65
C SER A 77 -22.10 11.14 1.58
N TYR A 78 -23.05 11.21 0.65
CA TYR A 78 -23.13 12.31 -0.31
C TYR A 78 -23.27 13.67 0.37
N LYS A 79 -24.21 13.79 1.35
CA LYS A 79 -24.43 15.03 2.10
C LYS A 79 -23.17 15.43 2.89
N ILE A 80 -22.50 14.47 3.53
CA ILE A 80 -21.24 14.69 4.28
C ILE A 80 -20.12 15.13 3.32
N ALA A 81 -19.91 14.41 2.22
CA ALA A 81 -18.90 14.75 1.22
C ALA A 81 -19.12 16.15 0.63
N LYS A 82 -20.38 16.52 0.36
CA LYS A 82 -20.77 17.86 -0.08
C LYS A 82 -20.56 18.91 0.99
N HIS A 83 -20.89 18.64 2.25
CA HIS A 83 -20.70 19.55 3.38
C HIS A 83 -19.21 19.88 3.59
N TYR A 84 -18.36 18.86 3.56
CA TYR A 84 -16.91 19.05 3.65
C TYR A 84 -16.28 19.64 2.38
N ASN A 85 -17.06 19.82 1.29
CA ASN A 85 -16.56 20.34 0.01
C ASN A 85 -15.31 19.61 -0.46
N LEU A 86 -15.35 18.28 -0.56
CA LEU A 86 -14.22 17.48 -0.99
C LEU A 86 -13.68 17.94 -2.33
N ASP A 87 -12.37 18.01 -2.47
CA ASP A 87 -11.67 18.37 -3.71
C ASP A 87 -11.38 17.15 -4.59
N ILE A 88 -11.20 15.99 -3.96
CA ILE A 88 -10.88 14.71 -4.61
C ILE A 88 -11.37 13.55 -3.75
N ILE A 89 -11.76 12.46 -4.40
CA ILE A 89 -12.03 11.18 -3.76
C ILE A 89 -10.93 10.19 -4.14
N HIS A 90 -10.43 9.45 -3.16
CA HIS A 90 -9.48 8.36 -3.36
C HIS A 90 -10.06 7.08 -2.78
N THR A 91 -10.43 6.15 -3.63
CA THR A 91 -10.95 4.84 -3.24
C THR A 91 -9.80 3.86 -3.00
N GLN A 92 -9.91 3.04 -1.94
CA GLN A 92 -8.88 2.11 -1.49
C GLN A 92 -9.30 0.64 -1.61
N THR A 93 -10.57 0.43 -1.94
CA THR A 93 -11.16 -0.90 -2.19
C THR A 93 -12.17 -0.77 -3.33
N GLU A 94 -12.43 -1.86 -4.05
CA GLU A 94 -13.30 -1.91 -5.22
C GLU A 94 -14.75 -2.28 -4.89
N PHE A 95 -15.01 -2.59 -3.62
CA PHE A 95 -16.32 -3.08 -3.15
C PHE A 95 -17.29 -1.92 -2.78
N SER A 96 -18.04 -2.11 -1.70
CA SER A 96 -19.17 -1.25 -1.36
C SER A 96 -18.78 0.22 -1.23
N LEU A 97 -17.70 0.53 -0.52
CA LEU A 97 -17.23 1.91 -0.33
C LEU A 97 -16.47 2.46 -1.53
N GLY A 98 -15.77 1.63 -2.27
CA GLY A 98 -15.16 2.05 -3.52
C GLY A 98 -16.20 2.47 -4.56
N LEU A 99 -17.24 1.66 -4.74
CA LEU A 99 -18.38 2.00 -5.61
C LEU A 99 -19.10 3.26 -5.12
N LEU A 100 -19.31 3.38 -3.81
CA LEU A 100 -19.93 4.56 -3.19
C LEU A 100 -19.11 5.83 -3.47
N GLY A 101 -17.79 5.78 -3.27
CA GLY A 101 -16.88 6.90 -3.56
C GLY A 101 -16.94 7.32 -5.02
N LYS A 102 -16.95 6.35 -5.94
CA LYS A 102 -17.09 6.59 -7.38
C LYS A 102 -18.43 7.27 -7.73
N MET A 103 -19.54 6.81 -7.15
CA MET A 103 -20.87 7.42 -7.36
C MET A 103 -20.93 8.86 -6.82
N ILE A 104 -20.38 9.11 -5.63
CA ILE A 104 -20.34 10.43 -5.01
C ILE A 104 -19.45 11.38 -5.83
N GLY A 105 -18.28 10.94 -6.28
CA GLY A 105 -17.39 11.74 -7.12
C GLY A 105 -18.03 12.17 -8.43
N LYS A 106 -18.77 11.24 -9.07
CA LYS A 106 -19.56 11.55 -10.26
C LYS A 106 -20.66 12.58 -9.98
N ALA A 107 -21.40 12.39 -8.88
CA ALA A 107 -22.51 13.30 -8.50
C ALA A 107 -22.01 14.70 -8.10
N LEU A 108 -20.87 14.80 -7.42
CA LEU A 108 -20.23 16.07 -7.04
C LEU A 108 -19.36 16.66 -8.15
N ARG A 109 -19.15 15.95 -9.25
CA ARG A 109 -18.25 16.33 -10.37
C ARG A 109 -16.80 16.59 -9.93
N ILE A 110 -16.32 15.85 -8.92
CA ILE A 110 -14.93 15.90 -8.45
C ILE A 110 -14.17 14.66 -8.94
N PRO A 111 -12.82 14.75 -9.11
CA PRO A 111 -12.03 13.62 -9.58
C PRO A 111 -12.05 12.46 -8.59
N VAL A 112 -11.96 11.26 -9.13
CA VAL A 112 -11.87 10.02 -8.37
C VAL A 112 -10.63 9.25 -8.83
N VAL A 113 -9.73 9.00 -7.89
CA VAL A 113 -8.57 8.11 -8.09
C VAL A 113 -8.73 6.86 -7.24
N HIS A 114 -7.95 5.83 -7.55
CA HIS A 114 -8.00 4.54 -6.85
C HIS A 114 -6.59 4.02 -6.59
N THR A 115 -6.35 3.41 -5.42
CA THR A 115 -5.17 2.57 -5.19
C THR A 115 -5.57 1.10 -5.25
N TYR A 116 -4.91 0.35 -6.13
CA TYR A 116 -5.14 -1.07 -6.30
C TYR A 116 -4.27 -1.88 -5.33
N HIS A 117 -4.85 -2.29 -4.20
CA HIS A 117 -4.10 -2.94 -3.12
C HIS A 117 -4.05 -4.47 -3.20
N THR A 118 -5.00 -5.12 -3.87
CA THR A 118 -5.21 -6.56 -3.76
C THR A 118 -5.07 -7.26 -5.11
N GLN A 119 -4.19 -8.23 -5.18
CA GLN A 119 -4.08 -9.13 -6.33
C GLN A 119 -5.17 -10.21 -6.20
N TYR A 120 -6.34 -9.93 -6.79
CA TYR A 120 -7.53 -10.78 -6.62
C TYR A 120 -7.37 -12.17 -7.21
N GLU A 121 -6.53 -12.35 -8.21
CA GLU A 121 -6.31 -13.63 -8.86
C GLU A 121 -5.82 -14.70 -7.86
N ASP A 122 -4.97 -14.30 -6.92
CA ASP A 122 -4.45 -15.20 -5.89
C ASP A 122 -5.49 -15.52 -4.81
N TYR A 123 -6.47 -14.62 -4.61
CA TYR A 123 -7.49 -14.76 -3.56
C TYR A 123 -8.79 -15.39 -4.03
N VAL A 124 -9.10 -15.34 -5.33
CA VAL A 124 -10.37 -15.86 -5.87
C VAL A 124 -10.52 -17.37 -5.67
N SER A 125 -9.42 -18.13 -5.69
CA SER A 125 -9.41 -19.56 -5.39
C SER A 125 -9.86 -19.88 -3.95
N TYR A 126 -9.65 -18.93 -3.02
CA TYR A 126 -10.07 -19.07 -1.61
C TYR A 126 -11.51 -18.57 -1.37
N ILE A 127 -12.07 -17.73 -2.28
CA ILE A 127 -13.44 -17.22 -2.15
C ILE A 127 -14.44 -18.33 -2.50
N ALA A 128 -15.08 -18.89 -1.48
CA ALA A 128 -16.09 -19.94 -1.63
C ALA A 128 -15.61 -21.13 -2.52
N ASN A 129 -14.32 -21.53 -2.36
CA ASN A 129 -13.66 -22.58 -3.16
C ASN A 129 -13.78 -22.33 -4.68
N GLY A 130 -13.68 -21.07 -5.13
CA GLY A 130 -13.77 -20.69 -6.54
C GLY A 130 -15.18 -20.82 -7.15
N LYS A 131 -16.22 -21.10 -6.35
CA LYS A 131 -17.58 -21.35 -6.85
C LYS A 131 -18.36 -20.09 -7.22
N ILE A 132 -18.06 -18.94 -6.59
CA ILE A 132 -18.83 -17.69 -6.76
C ILE A 132 -18.17 -16.77 -7.80
N ILE A 133 -16.85 -16.60 -7.73
CA ILE A 133 -16.10 -15.76 -8.68
C ILE A 133 -15.01 -16.62 -9.31
N ARG A 134 -15.03 -16.73 -10.64
CA ARG A 134 -13.98 -17.43 -11.39
C ARG A 134 -12.84 -16.43 -11.72
N PRO A 135 -11.57 -16.86 -11.83
CA PRO A 135 -10.46 -15.99 -12.24
C PRO A 135 -10.75 -15.21 -13.53
N SER A 136 -11.45 -15.83 -14.48
CA SER A 136 -11.86 -15.19 -15.74
C SER A 136 -12.84 -14.02 -15.58
N MET A 137 -13.51 -13.89 -14.45
CA MET A 137 -14.44 -12.78 -14.17
C MET A 137 -13.74 -11.57 -13.55
N VAL A 138 -12.53 -11.73 -13.00
CA VAL A 138 -11.78 -10.65 -12.32
C VAL A 138 -11.44 -9.54 -13.28
N LYS A 139 -10.85 -9.86 -14.45
CA LYS A 139 -10.48 -8.86 -15.49
C LYS A 139 -11.65 -7.96 -15.90
N PRO A 140 -12.82 -8.48 -16.36
CA PRO A 140 -13.93 -7.64 -16.78
C PRO A 140 -14.54 -6.80 -15.64
N LEU A 141 -14.63 -7.35 -14.42
CA LEU A 141 -15.15 -6.61 -13.25
C LEU A 141 -14.24 -5.42 -12.90
N LEU A 142 -12.93 -5.65 -12.85
CA LEU A 142 -11.95 -4.60 -12.56
C LEU A 142 -11.89 -3.54 -13.66
N ARG A 143 -11.92 -3.93 -14.94
CA ARG A 143 -12.04 -2.97 -16.05
C ARG A 143 -13.29 -2.10 -15.92
N GLY A 144 -14.43 -2.71 -15.59
CA GLY A 144 -15.68 -2.00 -15.36
C GLY A 144 -15.61 -1.03 -14.20
N TYR A 145 -14.95 -1.42 -13.09
CA TYR A 145 -14.72 -0.55 -11.96
C TYR A 145 -13.80 0.62 -12.30
N LEU A 146 -12.66 0.37 -12.93
CA LEU A 146 -11.63 1.37 -13.21
C LEU A 146 -11.99 2.32 -14.35
N LYS A 147 -12.82 1.91 -15.30
CA LYS A 147 -13.08 2.60 -16.58
C LYS A 147 -13.36 4.12 -16.47
N ASP A 148 -14.10 4.55 -15.45
CA ASP A 148 -14.55 5.95 -15.32
C ASP A 148 -13.81 6.70 -14.22
N LEU A 149 -12.66 6.20 -13.77
CA LEU A 149 -11.80 6.87 -12.80
C LEU A 149 -10.84 7.84 -13.51
N ASP A 150 -10.40 8.84 -12.78
CA ASP A 150 -9.46 9.84 -13.30
C ASP A 150 -7.99 9.37 -13.22
N GLY A 151 -7.72 8.31 -12.44
CA GLY A 151 -6.41 7.68 -12.37
C GLY A 151 -6.36 6.53 -11.38
N VAL A 152 -5.31 5.69 -11.50
CA VAL A 152 -5.04 4.58 -10.59
C VAL A 152 -3.59 4.59 -10.12
N ILE A 153 -3.41 4.32 -8.84
CA ILE A 153 -2.13 4.18 -8.16
C ILE A 153 -1.84 2.68 -8.04
N CYS A 154 -0.68 2.28 -8.54
CA CYS A 154 -0.16 0.92 -8.44
C CYS A 154 0.90 0.89 -7.34
N PRO A 155 0.75 0.08 -6.27
CA PRO A 155 1.77 -0.01 -5.21
C PRO A 155 3.12 -0.57 -5.70
N SER A 156 3.13 -1.24 -6.86
CA SER A 156 4.33 -1.83 -7.45
C SER A 156 4.21 -1.97 -8.96
N ARG A 157 5.34 -2.30 -9.61
CA ARG A 157 5.35 -2.66 -11.04
C ARG A 157 4.56 -3.94 -11.32
N ILE A 158 4.45 -4.86 -10.36
CA ILE A 158 3.62 -6.06 -10.49
C ILE A 158 2.18 -5.64 -10.81
N VAL A 159 1.63 -4.72 -10.01
CA VAL A 159 0.27 -4.20 -10.21
C VAL A 159 0.15 -3.39 -11.50
N LEU A 160 1.16 -2.59 -11.85
CA LEU A 160 1.17 -1.87 -13.13
C LEU A 160 1.06 -2.83 -14.30
N ASN A 161 1.92 -3.86 -14.36
CA ASN A 161 1.95 -4.86 -15.42
C ASN A 161 0.62 -5.65 -15.49
N LEU A 162 0.05 -5.99 -14.33
CA LEU A 162 -1.26 -6.64 -14.23
C LEU A 162 -2.36 -5.79 -14.88
N LEU A 163 -2.44 -4.50 -14.52
CA LEU A 163 -3.45 -3.59 -15.07
C LEU A 163 -3.22 -3.28 -16.56
N GLU A 164 -1.99 -3.32 -17.03
CA GLU A 164 -1.67 -3.27 -18.47
C GLU A 164 -2.15 -4.52 -19.20
N GLY A 165 -1.90 -5.70 -18.64
CA GLY A 165 -2.44 -6.96 -19.14
C GLY A 165 -3.98 -7.02 -19.12
N TYR A 166 -4.61 -6.25 -18.25
CA TYR A 166 -6.07 -6.04 -18.26
C TYR A 166 -6.52 -4.96 -19.23
N GLU A 167 -5.61 -4.33 -19.98
CA GLU A 167 -5.91 -3.25 -20.94
C GLU A 167 -6.60 -2.05 -20.27
N VAL A 168 -6.23 -1.71 -19.05
CA VAL A 168 -6.70 -0.52 -18.35
C VAL A 168 -6.04 0.71 -18.97
N THR A 169 -6.82 1.65 -19.51
CA THR A 169 -6.33 2.80 -20.30
C THR A 169 -6.25 4.12 -19.55
N ILE A 170 -6.81 4.19 -18.32
CA ILE A 170 -6.73 5.41 -17.49
C ILE A 170 -5.29 5.67 -17.04
N PRO A 171 -4.94 6.92 -16.68
CA PRO A 171 -3.61 7.24 -16.13
C PRO A 171 -3.23 6.32 -14.96
N LYS A 172 -2.04 5.73 -15.04
CA LYS A 172 -1.48 4.85 -14.01
C LYS A 172 -0.17 5.43 -13.49
N ARG A 173 0.12 5.26 -12.20
CA ARG A 173 1.40 5.63 -11.62
C ARG A 173 1.81 4.61 -10.56
N VAL A 174 3.06 4.17 -10.59
CA VAL A 174 3.65 3.36 -9.52
C VAL A 174 4.01 4.29 -8.37
N ILE A 175 3.34 4.10 -7.23
CA ILE A 175 3.62 4.81 -5.98
C ILE A 175 3.53 3.79 -4.85
N PRO A 176 4.68 3.22 -4.41
CA PRO A 176 4.73 2.30 -3.30
C PRO A 176 4.27 2.97 -1.99
N THR A 177 3.58 2.21 -1.15
CA THR A 177 3.29 2.63 0.22
C THR A 177 4.59 2.81 0.98
N GLY A 178 4.76 3.95 1.62
CA GLY A 178 5.87 4.21 2.52
C GLY A 178 5.55 3.86 3.97
N ILE A 179 6.58 3.82 4.81
CA ILE A 179 6.47 3.53 6.24
C ILE A 179 6.97 4.70 7.09
N PRO A 180 6.42 4.88 8.31
CA PRO A 180 6.93 5.85 9.29
C PRO A 180 8.29 5.40 9.80
N LEU A 181 9.35 6.03 9.30
CA LEU A 181 10.74 5.63 9.58
C LEU A 181 11.09 5.65 11.06
N GLU A 182 10.51 6.57 11.82
CA GLU A 182 10.70 6.71 13.27
C GLU A 182 10.32 5.46 14.08
N LYS A 183 9.50 4.58 13.51
CA LYS A 183 9.14 3.31 14.14
C LYS A 183 10.21 2.23 13.98
N TYR A 184 11.06 2.36 12.99
CA TYR A 184 12.05 1.33 12.59
C TYR A 184 13.49 1.82 12.75
N ILE A 185 13.75 3.12 12.58
CA ILE A 185 15.05 3.74 12.91
C ILE A 185 15.02 4.06 14.40
N ARG A 186 15.38 3.09 15.22
CA ARG A 186 15.32 3.14 16.68
C ARG A 186 16.74 3.16 17.23
N ASP A 187 17.34 4.36 17.25
CA ASP A 187 18.69 4.56 17.81
C ASP A 187 18.71 4.41 19.33
N ASP A 188 17.54 4.47 19.98
CA ASP A 188 17.32 4.23 21.41
C ASP A 188 17.41 2.75 21.82
N ILE A 189 17.26 1.81 20.89
CA ILE A 189 17.46 0.38 21.17
C ILE A 189 18.95 0.10 21.41
N THR A 190 19.28 -0.33 22.63
CA THR A 190 20.64 -0.57 23.06
C THR A 190 21.17 -1.94 22.62
N ALA A 191 22.51 -2.09 22.62
CA ALA A 191 23.13 -3.39 22.35
C ALA A 191 22.77 -4.44 23.41
N GLU A 192 22.50 -4.01 24.65
CA GLU A 192 22.05 -4.87 25.74
C GLU A 192 20.66 -5.45 25.47
N GLU A 193 19.70 -4.64 25.00
CA GLU A 193 18.36 -5.11 24.63
C GLU A 193 18.42 -6.13 23.50
N VAL A 194 19.28 -5.90 22.49
CA VAL A 194 19.51 -6.85 21.39
C VAL A 194 20.09 -8.17 21.92
N THR A 195 21.09 -8.10 22.82
CA THR A 195 21.71 -9.29 23.41
C THR A 195 20.70 -10.06 24.27
N ASN A 196 19.90 -9.36 25.06
CA ASN A 196 18.86 -9.97 25.91
C ASN A 196 17.81 -10.68 25.03
N LEU A 197 17.33 -10.04 23.96
CA LEU A 197 16.39 -10.67 23.04
C LEU A 197 16.99 -11.92 22.38
N LYS A 198 18.25 -11.88 21.90
CA LYS A 198 18.92 -13.04 21.33
C LYS A 198 19.02 -14.18 22.37
N ALA A 199 19.36 -13.87 23.60
CA ALA A 199 19.42 -14.86 24.69
C ALA A 199 18.02 -15.46 25.03
N GLU A 200 16.97 -14.65 25.09
CA GLU A 200 15.58 -15.10 25.27
C GLU A 200 15.13 -16.05 24.14
N LEU A 201 15.58 -15.81 22.91
CA LEU A 201 15.30 -16.64 21.75
C LEU A 201 16.20 -17.88 21.64
N GLY A 202 17.14 -18.06 22.56
CA GLY A 202 18.09 -19.18 22.56
C GLY A 202 19.15 -19.09 21.47
N ILE A 203 19.56 -17.87 21.08
CA ILE A 203 20.55 -17.61 20.03
C ILE A 203 21.90 -17.29 20.71
N ALA A 204 22.92 -18.07 20.40
CA ALA A 204 24.27 -17.81 20.86
C ALA A 204 24.94 -16.65 20.12
N GLY A 205 25.98 -16.05 20.72
CA GLY A 205 26.61 -14.85 20.16
C GLY A 205 27.30 -15.03 18.81
N ASP A 206 27.59 -16.26 18.43
CA ASP A 206 28.23 -16.64 17.15
C ASP A 206 27.23 -17.29 16.15
N GLU A 207 25.94 -17.31 16.48
CA GLU A 207 24.89 -17.82 15.61
C GLU A 207 24.26 -16.69 14.77
N THR A 208 23.96 -17.00 13.50
CA THR A 208 23.25 -16.11 12.57
C THR A 208 21.75 -16.22 12.77
N MET A 209 21.11 -15.10 13.03
CA MET A 209 19.66 -14.99 13.20
C MET A 209 18.98 -14.61 11.89
N LEU A 210 18.22 -15.52 11.30
CA LEU A 210 17.28 -15.24 10.20
C LEU A 210 15.89 -14.94 10.80
N LEU A 211 15.28 -13.82 10.39
CA LEU A 211 13.95 -13.40 10.84
C LEU A 211 12.91 -13.52 9.74
N SER A 212 11.85 -14.28 9.94
CA SER A 212 10.65 -14.26 9.11
C SER A 212 9.50 -13.66 9.90
N LEU A 213 8.93 -12.55 9.47
CA LEU A 213 7.87 -11.83 10.16
C LEU A 213 6.69 -11.60 9.22
N SER A 214 5.55 -12.27 9.50
CA SER A 214 4.33 -12.16 8.70
C SER A 214 3.13 -12.79 9.41
N ARG A 215 1.92 -12.62 8.83
CA ARG A 215 0.82 -13.53 9.13
C ARG A 215 1.22 -14.96 8.70
N ILE A 216 1.02 -15.94 9.58
CA ILE A 216 1.37 -17.34 9.29
C ILE A 216 0.21 -17.99 8.52
N SER A 217 0.29 -17.90 7.19
CA SER A 217 -0.67 -18.46 6.25
C SER A 217 0.06 -19.12 5.08
N TYR A 218 -0.59 -20.03 4.39
CA TYR A 218 0.02 -20.86 3.35
C TYR A 218 0.69 -20.04 2.23
N GLU A 219 0.05 -18.94 1.81
CA GLU A 219 0.54 -18.05 0.75
C GLU A 219 1.84 -17.29 1.10
N LYS A 220 2.22 -17.23 2.41
CA LYS A 220 3.50 -16.64 2.82
C LYS A 220 4.69 -17.58 2.60
N ASN A 221 4.41 -18.79 2.23
CA ASN A 221 5.38 -19.82 1.81
C ASN A 221 6.55 -20.04 2.79
N ILE A 222 6.27 -19.90 4.13
CA ILE A 222 7.26 -20.14 5.17
C ILE A 222 7.74 -21.60 5.14
N GLN A 223 6.89 -22.51 4.69
CA GLN A 223 7.24 -23.93 4.49
C GLN A 223 8.42 -24.13 3.54
N ALA A 224 8.60 -23.27 2.52
CA ALA A 224 9.77 -23.37 1.63
C ALA A 224 11.08 -23.08 2.39
N ILE A 225 11.06 -22.11 3.32
CA ILE A 225 12.23 -21.81 4.15
C ILE A 225 12.54 -23.00 5.06
N ILE A 226 11.52 -23.57 5.75
CA ILE A 226 11.71 -24.70 6.67
C ILE A 226 12.18 -25.95 5.89
N ASN A 227 11.69 -26.19 4.68
CA ASN A 227 12.11 -27.30 3.84
C ASN A 227 13.59 -27.23 3.44
N GLN A 228 14.15 -26.03 3.32
CA GLN A 228 15.56 -25.83 2.99
C GLN A 228 16.48 -25.81 4.23
N MET A 229 15.92 -25.71 5.44
CA MET A 229 16.73 -25.68 6.69
C MET A 229 17.71 -26.85 6.82
N PRO A 230 17.36 -28.11 6.50
CA PRO A 230 18.34 -29.19 6.55
C PRO A 230 19.58 -28.95 5.69
N ALA A 231 19.38 -28.46 4.43
CA ALA A 231 20.50 -28.15 3.53
C ALA A 231 21.29 -26.93 4.03
N ILE A 232 20.61 -25.89 4.50
CA ILE A 232 21.22 -24.69 5.07
C ILE A 232 22.10 -25.04 6.30
N LEU A 233 21.59 -25.91 7.18
CA LEU A 233 22.30 -26.35 8.39
C LEU A 233 23.46 -27.30 8.08
N ALA A 234 23.41 -28.04 6.99
CA ALA A 234 24.55 -28.84 6.51
C ALA A 234 25.73 -27.97 6.08
N GLU A 235 25.47 -26.81 5.49
CA GLU A 235 26.49 -25.83 5.11
C GLU A 235 26.95 -24.98 6.31
N ASN A 236 26.01 -24.58 7.20
CA ASN A 236 26.31 -23.79 8.39
C ASN A 236 25.34 -24.11 9.54
N ALA A 237 25.83 -24.92 10.48
CA ALA A 237 25.07 -25.35 11.66
C ALA A 237 24.75 -24.21 12.66
N LYS A 238 25.36 -23.02 12.49
CA LYS A 238 25.17 -21.85 13.36
C LYS A 238 24.07 -20.91 12.88
N ILE A 239 23.01 -21.44 12.27
CA ILE A 239 21.88 -20.64 11.78
C ILE A 239 20.64 -20.95 12.60
N LYS A 240 19.93 -19.89 13.01
CA LYS A 240 18.63 -19.94 13.69
C LYS A 240 17.59 -19.19 12.87
N LEU A 241 16.44 -19.81 12.66
CA LEU A 241 15.28 -19.21 12.02
C LEU A 241 14.25 -18.81 13.08
N ILE A 242 13.96 -17.53 13.18
CA ILE A 242 12.94 -16.98 14.08
C ILE A 242 11.73 -16.60 13.26
N ILE A 243 10.59 -17.21 13.55
CA ILE A 243 9.31 -16.98 12.88
C ILE A 243 8.39 -16.20 13.84
N VAL A 244 8.12 -14.95 13.47
CA VAL A 244 7.28 -14.02 14.24
C VAL A 244 5.93 -13.88 13.55
N GLY A 245 4.86 -14.12 14.28
CA GLY A 245 3.49 -13.98 13.80
C GLY A 245 2.56 -15.09 14.30
N ASN A 246 1.33 -15.03 13.83
CA ASN A 246 0.31 -16.05 14.11
C ASN A 246 -0.57 -16.24 12.84
N GLY A 247 -1.24 -17.38 12.75
CA GLY A 247 -2.15 -17.65 11.67
C GLY A 247 -2.54 -19.12 11.55
N PRO A 248 -3.44 -19.43 10.59
CA PRO A 248 -4.03 -20.77 10.47
C PRO A 248 -3.01 -21.87 10.15
N TYR A 249 -1.87 -21.52 9.55
CA TYR A 249 -0.85 -22.50 9.10
C TYR A 249 0.26 -22.76 10.14
N LEU A 250 0.17 -22.18 11.36
CA LEU A 250 1.21 -22.30 12.40
C LEU A 250 1.48 -23.75 12.83
N GLN A 251 0.42 -24.55 13.02
CA GLN A 251 0.59 -25.93 13.50
C GLN A 251 1.23 -26.82 12.44
N ASP A 252 0.87 -26.64 11.18
CA ASP A 252 1.46 -27.38 10.06
C ASP A 252 2.97 -27.08 9.94
N LEU A 253 3.39 -25.80 10.11
CA LEU A 253 4.79 -25.43 10.09
C LEU A 253 5.59 -26.00 11.26
N LYS A 254 4.99 -26.07 12.47
CA LYS A 254 5.62 -26.73 13.62
C LYS A 254 5.81 -28.23 13.38
N HIS A 255 4.80 -28.90 12.83
CA HIS A 255 4.91 -30.32 12.47
C HIS A 255 6.00 -30.53 11.41
N LEU A 256 6.05 -29.66 10.40
CA LEU A 256 7.07 -29.72 9.36
C LEU A 256 8.49 -29.59 9.92
N ALA A 257 8.72 -28.63 10.84
CA ALA A 257 10.02 -28.46 11.49
C ALA A 257 10.45 -29.69 12.30
N MET A 258 9.51 -30.35 12.99
CA MET A 258 9.75 -31.61 13.70
C MET A 258 10.03 -32.78 12.74
N GLN A 259 9.28 -32.91 11.66
CA GLN A 259 9.46 -33.97 10.65
C GLN A 259 10.84 -33.90 9.97
N LEU A 260 11.35 -32.67 9.79
CA LEU A 260 12.66 -32.43 9.21
C LEU A 260 13.81 -32.39 10.24
N GLU A 261 13.49 -32.65 11.51
CA GLU A 261 14.45 -32.64 12.63
C GLU A 261 15.20 -31.30 12.80
N VAL A 262 14.56 -30.17 12.40
CA VAL A 262 15.13 -28.81 12.50
C VAL A 262 14.47 -27.96 13.58
N ASP A 263 13.58 -28.52 14.40
CA ASP A 263 12.84 -27.85 15.45
C ASP A 263 13.73 -27.13 16.49
N LYS A 264 14.96 -27.60 16.72
CA LYS A 264 15.96 -26.93 17.56
C LYS A 264 16.56 -25.67 16.95
N HIS A 265 16.39 -25.48 15.64
CA HIS A 265 16.90 -24.34 14.87
C HIS A 265 15.79 -23.40 14.40
N VAL A 266 14.51 -23.74 14.65
CA VAL A 266 13.35 -22.94 14.25
C VAL A 266 12.54 -22.56 15.48
N THR A 267 12.46 -21.26 15.78
CA THR A 267 11.71 -20.74 16.92
C THR A 267 10.46 -19.98 16.44
N PHE A 268 9.30 -20.35 16.98
CA PHE A 268 8.02 -19.68 16.72
C PHE A 268 7.65 -18.81 17.93
N THR A 269 7.71 -17.49 17.80
CA THR A 269 7.46 -16.56 18.91
C THR A 269 5.98 -16.28 19.16
N GLY A 270 5.12 -16.55 18.16
CA GLY A 270 3.75 -16.02 18.15
C GLY A 270 3.72 -14.53 17.77
N MET A 271 2.62 -13.87 18.12
CA MET A 271 2.44 -12.42 17.89
C MET A 271 3.35 -11.61 18.80
N VAL A 272 4.07 -10.66 18.22
CA VAL A 272 4.90 -9.69 18.93
C VAL A 272 4.20 -8.33 18.94
N PRO A 273 4.18 -7.59 20.06
CA PRO A 273 3.67 -6.21 20.10
C PRO A 273 4.35 -5.32 19.06
N HIS A 274 3.58 -4.43 18.44
CA HIS A 274 4.07 -3.64 17.29
C HIS A 274 5.25 -2.72 17.64
N ASP A 275 5.31 -2.24 18.86
CA ASP A 275 6.41 -1.43 19.39
C ASP A 275 7.72 -2.20 19.58
N LYS A 276 7.66 -3.54 19.69
CA LYS A 276 8.82 -4.42 19.80
C LYS A 276 9.35 -4.93 18.44
N VAL A 277 8.59 -4.77 17.36
CA VAL A 277 8.98 -5.29 16.05
C VAL A 277 10.33 -4.75 15.57
N ALA A 278 10.60 -3.46 15.81
CA ALA A 278 11.89 -2.85 15.47
C ALA A 278 13.09 -3.50 16.18
N LEU A 279 12.90 -3.98 17.42
CA LEU A 279 13.95 -4.70 18.16
C LEU A 279 14.28 -6.03 17.45
N TYR A 280 13.29 -6.76 16.95
CA TYR A 280 13.52 -7.99 16.18
C TYR A 280 14.27 -7.73 14.87
N TYR A 281 13.90 -6.70 14.12
CA TYR A 281 14.65 -6.31 12.92
C TYR A 281 16.10 -5.91 13.26
N LYS A 282 16.31 -5.17 14.34
CA LYS A 282 17.65 -4.73 14.74
C LYS A 282 18.50 -5.88 15.29
N ALA A 283 17.87 -6.91 15.87
CA ALA A 283 18.54 -8.07 16.42
C ALA A 283 18.92 -9.13 15.37
N CYS A 284 18.16 -9.24 14.28
CA CYS A 284 18.45 -10.23 13.25
C CYS A 284 19.58 -9.78 12.30
N ASP A 285 20.27 -10.76 11.76
CA ASP A 285 21.32 -10.54 10.79
C ASP A 285 20.72 -10.37 9.37
N PHE A 286 19.64 -11.11 9.08
CA PHE A 286 18.89 -11.04 7.81
C PHE A 286 17.41 -11.22 8.05
N PHE A 287 16.61 -10.46 7.29
CA PHE A 287 15.19 -10.72 7.13
C PHE A 287 14.98 -11.69 5.95
N ILE A 288 14.26 -12.81 6.18
CA ILE A 288 14.05 -13.84 5.16
C ILE A 288 12.56 -14.01 4.83
N SER A 289 12.24 -14.10 3.52
CA SER A 289 10.88 -14.35 3.06
C SER A 289 10.85 -15.14 1.75
N ALA A 290 10.02 -16.17 1.69
CA ALA A 290 9.76 -16.95 0.47
C ALA A 290 8.38 -16.64 -0.14
N SER A 291 7.71 -15.57 0.27
CA SER A 291 6.39 -15.20 -0.24
C SER A 291 6.44 -14.84 -1.72
N THR A 292 5.53 -15.43 -2.51
CA THR A 292 5.37 -15.17 -3.95
C THR A 292 4.12 -14.34 -4.26
N SER A 293 3.28 -14.05 -3.26
CA SER A 293 1.95 -13.41 -3.42
C SER A 293 1.89 -11.96 -2.95
N GLU A 294 3.03 -11.29 -2.79
CA GLU A 294 3.07 -9.91 -2.31
C GLU A 294 2.84 -8.90 -3.44
N THR A 295 1.90 -8.00 -3.26
CA THR A 295 1.76 -6.83 -4.14
C THR A 295 2.85 -5.79 -3.87
N GLN A 296 3.30 -5.69 -2.61
CA GLN A 296 4.41 -4.85 -2.16
C GLN A 296 5.20 -5.52 -1.03
N GLY A 297 4.53 -5.90 0.09
CA GLY A 297 5.18 -6.48 1.27
C GLY A 297 5.91 -5.43 2.13
N LEU A 298 5.18 -4.81 3.07
CA LEU A 298 5.75 -3.75 3.92
C LEU A 298 6.91 -4.23 4.78
N THR A 299 6.93 -5.50 5.19
CA THR A 299 7.98 -6.10 6.02
C THR A 299 9.38 -6.02 5.40
N TYR A 300 9.48 -6.05 4.07
CA TYR A 300 10.76 -5.84 3.38
C TYR A 300 11.33 -4.43 3.62
N ILE A 301 10.50 -3.40 3.45
CA ILE A 301 10.96 -2.03 3.64
C ILE A 301 11.10 -1.66 5.12
N GLU A 302 10.38 -2.32 6.03
CA GLU A 302 10.57 -2.22 7.48
C GLU A 302 11.95 -2.73 7.89
N SER A 303 12.35 -3.89 7.36
CA SER A 303 13.68 -4.47 7.55
C SER A 303 14.78 -3.51 7.07
N LEU A 304 14.67 -3.01 5.83
CA LEU A 304 15.64 -2.07 5.28
C LEU A 304 15.70 -0.74 6.04
N ALA A 305 14.57 -0.24 6.54
CA ALA A 305 14.55 0.95 7.37
C ALA A 305 15.34 0.74 8.67
N SER A 306 15.25 -0.45 9.26
CA SER A 306 16.04 -0.83 10.44
C SER A 306 17.53 -1.02 10.13
N GLY A 307 17.90 -1.14 8.86
CA GLY A 307 19.27 -1.40 8.41
C GLY A 307 19.59 -2.88 8.25
N THR A 308 18.58 -3.74 8.23
CA THR A 308 18.73 -5.19 8.11
C THR A 308 18.55 -5.63 6.66
N PRO A 309 19.52 -6.33 6.04
CA PRO A 309 19.42 -6.80 4.67
C PRO A 309 18.39 -7.93 4.52
N ILE A 310 17.89 -8.10 3.29
CA ILE A 310 16.81 -9.02 2.93
C ILE A 310 17.37 -10.25 2.22
N ILE A 311 16.82 -11.43 2.49
CA ILE A 311 16.93 -12.63 1.64
C ILE A 311 15.52 -12.97 1.20
N ALA A 312 15.20 -12.87 -0.09
CA ALA A 312 13.82 -13.05 -0.53
C ALA A 312 13.67 -13.65 -1.92
N HIS A 313 12.51 -14.29 -2.14
CA HIS A 313 12.12 -14.68 -3.50
C HIS A 313 11.90 -13.42 -4.33
N GLY A 314 12.67 -13.28 -5.41
CA GLY A 314 12.70 -12.11 -6.27
C GLY A 314 11.39 -11.92 -7.06
N ASN A 315 11.03 -10.68 -7.24
CA ASN A 315 9.89 -10.24 -8.05
C ASN A 315 10.13 -8.80 -8.52
N PRO A 316 9.36 -8.30 -9.50
CA PRO A 316 9.55 -6.94 -10.04
C PRO A 316 9.52 -5.80 -9.02
N TYR A 317 8.85 -5.97 -7.87
CA TYR A 317 8.89 -4.99 -6.79
C TYR A 317 10.21 -5.04 -6.02
N LEU A 318 10.67 -6.25 -5.67
CA LEU A 318 11.93 -6.43 -4.94
C LEU A 318 13.15 -6.07 -5.80
N ASP A 319 13.08 -6.26 -7.11
CA ASP A 319 14.13 -5.80 -8.05
C ASP A 319 14.31 -4.27 -7.99
N ASP A 320 13.22 -3.51 -7.77
CA ASP A 320 13.26 -2.06 -7.57
C ASP A 320 13.73 -1.66 -6.15
N VAL A 321 13.52 -2.51 -5.15
CA VAL A 321 13.86 -2.24 -3.75
C VAL A 321 15.29 -2.66 -3.43
N VAL A 322 15.70 -3.88 -3.82
CA VAL A 322 17.03 -4.45 -3.56
C VAL A 322 17.96 -4.11 -4.73
N THR A 323 18.30 -2.84 -4.86
CA THR A 323 19.11 -2.29 -5.97
C THR A 323 20.61 -2.43 -5.77
N ASP A 324 21.05 -2.88 -4.60
CA ASP A 324 22.43 -3.09 -4.23
C ASP A 324 22.53 -4.29 -3.29
N LYS A 325 23.65 -5.03 -3.35
CA LYS A 325 23.89 -6.22 -2.51
C LYS A 325 23.87 -5.93 -1.01
N MET A 326 24.17 -4.72 -0.59
CA MET A 326 24.05 -4.33 0.82
C MET A 326 22.61 -4.32 1.33
N PHE A 327 21.62 -4.23 0.43
CA PHE A 327 20.19 -4.28 0.80
C PHE A 327 19.67 -5.71 0.84
N GLY A 328 20.37 -6.67 0.23
CA GLY A 328 20.01 -8.08 0.32
C GLY A 328 20.35 -8.91 -0.91
N THR A 329 19.91 -10.16 -0.85
CA THR A 329 20.07 -11.17 -1.90
C THR A 329 18.69 -11.66 -2.35
N LEU A 330 18.46 -11.67 -3.66
CA LEU A 330 17.24 -12.21 -4.26
C LEU A 330 17.53 -13.55 -4.92
N TYR A 331 16.62 -14.51 -4.78
CA TYR A 331 16.64 -15.79 -5.47
C TYR A 331 15.34 -15.96 -6.27
N TYR A 332 15.33 -16.77 -7.33
CA TYR A 332 14.19 -16.88 -8.24
C TYR A 332 13.63 -18.30 -8.39
N ALA A 333 14.35 -19.30 -7.89
CA ALA A 333 13.86 -20.67 -7.76
C ALA A 333 14.01 -21.13 -6.30
N GLU A 334 13.09 -21.94 -5.81
CA GLU A 334 13.15 -22.43 -4.41
C GLU A 334 14.42 -23.24 -4.14
N THR A 335 14.98 -23.90 -5.17
CA THR A 335 16.26 -24.61 -5.10
C THR A 335 17.44 -23.71 -4.80
N ASP A 336 17.36 -22.43 -5.12
CA ASP A 336 18.45 -21.47 -4.98
C ASP A 336 18.46 -20.81 -3.58
N LEU A 337 17.45 -21.10 -2.73
CA LEU A 337 17.31 -20.47 -1.42
C LEU A 337 18.50 -20.77 -0.49
N THR A 338 18.98 -22.02 -0.46
CA THR A 338 20.14 -22.39 0.34
C THR A 338 21.38 -21.58 -0.08
N ASP A 339 21.68 -21.54 -1.36
CA ASP A 339 22.81 -20.76 -1.89
C ASP A 339 22.67 -19.27 -1.59
N ALA A 340 21.45 -18.73 -1.72
CA ALA A 340 21.15 -17.32 -1.41
C ALA A 340 21.41 -16.99 0.07
N VAL A 341 21.04 -17.86 1.00
CA VAL A 341 21.31 -17.71 2.43
C VAL A 341 22.82 -17.75 2.71
N ILE A 342 23.52 -18.74 2.20
CA ILE A 342 24.95 -18.88 2.41
C ILE A 342 25.73 -17.73 1.76
N ASP A 343 25.39 -17.36 0.54
CA ASP A 343 25.97 -16.20 -0.15
C ASP A 343 25.74 -14.88 0.60
N ALA A 344 24.56 -14.67 1.14
CA ALA A 344 24.25 -13.49 1.94
C ALA A 344 25.15 -13.41 3.17
N ILE A 345 25.30 -14.51 3.91
CA ILE A 345 26.16 -14.57 5.12
C ILE A 345 27.63 -14.31 4.77
N LEU A 346 28.12 -14.86 3.66
CA LEU A 346 29.53 -14.76 3.28
C LEU A 346 29.91 -13.47 2.56
N LYS A 347 28.97 -12.87 1.81
CA LYS A 347 29.28 -11.84 0.80
C LYS A 347 28.51 -10.52 0.99
N THR A 348 27.64 -10.39 1.99
CA THR A 348 26.91 -9.13 2.21
C THR A 348 27.88 -8.02 2.61
N PRO A 349 27.98 -6.95 1.81
CA PRO A 349 28.88 -5.85 2.11
C PRO A 349 28.40 -5.03 3.31
N VAL A 350 29.33 -4.32 3.93
CA VAL A 350 29.00 -3.37 4.99
C VAL A 350 28.06 -2.30 4.45
N MET A 351 27.03 -1.98 5.24
CA MET A 351 25.99 -1.00 4.88
C MET A 351 26.58 0.41 4.68
N ASP A 352 26.55 0.95 3.46
CA ASP A 352 26.90 2.33 3.19
C ASP A 352 25.80 3.27 3.73
N LYS A 353 26.19 4.16 4.64
CA LYS A 353 25.27 5.09 5.32
C LYS A 353 24.55 6.05 4.36
N ARG A 354 25.20 6.46 3.25
CA ARG A 354 24.61 7.41 2.28
C ARG A 354 23.57 6.69 1.42
N LEU A 355 23.88 5.50 0.94
CA LEU A 355 22.93 4.69 0.17
C LEU A 355 21.74 4.28 1.05
N LEU A 356 21.98 3.92 2.31
CA LEU A 356 20.92 3.62 3.27
C LEU A 356 20.02 4.84 3.52
N ALA A 357 20.59 6.02 3.72
CA ALA A 357 19.81 7.25 3.91
C ALA A 357 18.94 7.58 2.69
N LYS A 358 19.47 7.40 1.48
CA LYS A 358 18.71 7.55 0.24
C LYS A 358 17.56 6.53 0.18
N LYS A 359 17.83 5.24 0.43
CA LYS A 359 16.82 4.18 0.44
C LYS A 359 15.73 4.46 1.48
N ARG A 360 16.11 4.87 2.71
CA ARG A 360 15.17 5.27 3.76
C ARG A 360 14.24 6.40 3.31
N TYR A 361 14.77 7.42 2.61
CA TYR A 361 13.90 8.46 2.05
C TYR A 361 12.92 7.90 1.01
N GLU A 362 13.38 7.05 0.08
CA GLU A 362 12.55 6.45 -0.97
C GLU A 362 11.38 5.61 -0.39
N ILE A 363 11.61 4.89 0.71
CA ILE A 363 10.61 4.03 1.38
C ILE A 363 9.82 4.75 2.49
N SER A 364 10.06 6.04 2.72
CA SER A 364 9.44 6.79 3.82
C SER A 364 7.97 7.11 3.57
N ALA A 365 7.20 7.21 4.63
CA ALA A 365 5.86 7.74 4.63
C ALA A 365 5.78 9.14 4.01
N GLN A 366 6.77 10.00 4.31
CA GLN A 366 6.86 11.35 3.76
C GLN A 366 6.97 11.34 2.22
N HIS A 367 7.84 10.51 1.65
CA HIS A 367 7.97 10.38 0.19
C HIS A 367 6.69 9.85 -0.44
N PHE A 368 6.05 8.86 0.19
CA PHE A 368 4.76 8.32 -0.22
C PHE A 368 3.67 9.39 -0.24
N GLY A 369 3.47 10.12 0.86
CA GLY A 369 2.47 11.20 0.94
C GLY A 369 2.68 12.28 -0.12
N LYS A 370 3.93 12.73 -0.34
CA LYS A 370 4.28 13.70 -1.38
C LYS A 370 4.01 13.17 -2.79
N SER A 371 4.30 11.90 -3.05
CA SER A 371 4.07 11.27 -4.36
C SER A 371 2.58 11.15 -4.66
N ILE A 372 1.77 10.75 -3.68
CA ILE A 372 0.30 10.72 -3.80
C ILE A 372 -0.27 12.12 -4.01
N TYR A 373 0.18 13.11 -3.25
CA TYR A 373 -0.25 14.50 -3.41
C TYR A 373 0.07 15.04 -4.81
N THR A 374 1.26 14.77 -5.32
CA THR A 374 1.65 15.13 -6.68
C THR A 374 0.70 14.49 -7.72
N PHE A 375 0.35 13.21 -7.53
CA PHE A 375 -0.60 12.54 -8.40
C PHE A 375 -2.00 13.16 -8.35
N TYR A 376 -2.44 13.62 -7.19
CA TYR A 376 -3.71 14.35 -7.06
C TYR A 376 -3.69 15.67 -7.83
N LEU A 377 -2.60 16.43 -7.73
CA LEU A 377 -2.45 17.69 -8.49
C LEU A 377 -2.48 17.45 -10.01
N ASP A 378 -1.74 16.47 -10.49
CA ASP A 378 -1.71 16.11 -11.91
C ASP A 378 -3.11 15.68 -12.41
N THR A 379 -3.84 14.92 -11.60
CA THR A 379 -5.21 14.47 -11.89
C THR A 379 -6.17 15.67 -11.98
N LEU A 380 -6.10 16.60 -11.04
CA LEU A 380 -6.90 17.82 -11.05
C LEU A 380 -6.61 18.70 -12.28
N ILE A 381 -5.33 18.87 -12.62
CA ILE A 381 -4.90 19.64 -13.80
C ILE A 381 -5.42 18.98 -15.09
N ALA A 382 -5.26 17.65 -15.20
CA ALA A 382 -5.71 16.91 -16.40
C ALA A 382 -7.23 17.00 -16.58
N ARG A 383 -8.00 16.87 -15.50
CA ARG A 383 -9.47 16.97 -15.55
C ARG A 383 -9.93 18.36 -15.95
N ASN A 384 -9.36 19.42 -15.36
CA ASN A 384 -9.68 20.80 -15.72
C ASN A 384 -9.38 21.12 -17.19
N SER A 385 -8.25 20.62 -17.69
CA SER A 385 -7.88 20.78 -19.10
C SER A 385 -8.88 20.10 -20.03
N LYS A 386 -9.37 18.90 -19.70
CA LYS A 386 -10.41 18.19 -20.47
C LYS A 386 -11.75 18.92 -20.44
N GLU A 387 -12.15 19.44 -19.29
CA GLU A 387 -13.41 20.22 -19.16
C GLU A 387 -13.33 21.53 -19.95
N ALA A 388 -12.20 22.24 -19.88
CA ALA A 388 -11.96 23.45 -20.67
C ALA A 388 -11.96 23.17 -22.18
N GLN A 389 -11.39 22.04 -22.64
CA GLN A 389 -11.46 21.62 -24.04
C GLN A 389 -12.89 21.31 -24.49
N LYS A 390 -13.67 20.58 -23.69
CA LYS A 390 -15.07 20.30 -23.99
C LYS A 390 -15.89 21.57 -24.10
N LEU A 391 -15.69 22.51 -23.18
CA LEU A 391 -16.37 23.81 -23.21
C LEU A 391 -15.98 24.61 -24.46
N SER A 392 -14.70 24.64 -24.84
CA SER A 392 -14.21 25.28 -26.05
C SER A 392 -14.87 24.71 -27.33
N LEU A 393 -14.98 23.37 -27.42
CA LEU A 393 -15.67 22.71 -28.52
C LEU A 393 -17.17 23.07 -28.58
N TYR A 394 -17.84 23.08 -27.43
CA TYR A 394 -19.24 23.48 -27.34
C TYR A 394 -19.47 24.92 -27.80
N LEU A 395 -18.63 25.87 -27.35
CA LEU A 395 -18.72 27.27 -27.73
C LEU A 395 -18.45 27.50 -29.22
N ASN A 396 -17.52 26.74 -29.81
CA ASN A 396 -17.28 26.74 -31.23
C ASN A 396 -18.53 26.29 -32.04
N HIS A 397 -19.18 25.23 -31.60
CA HIS A 397 -20.38 24.73 -32.28
C HIS A 397 -21.61 25.63 -32.08
N SER A 398 -21.70 26.36 -30.96
CA SER A 398 -22.82 27.24 -30.62
C SER A 398 -22.70 28.66 -31.20
N GLY A 399 -21.62 28.98 -31.92
CA GLY A 399 -21.39 30.31 -32.52
C GLY A 399 -21.05 31.42 -31.52
N LYS A 400 -20.85 31.09 -30.22
CA LYS A 400 -20.54 32.06 -29.15
C LYS A 400 -19.02 32.36 -29.07
N SER A 401 -18.46 32.88 -30.11
CA SER A 401 -17.00 33.09 -30.31
C SER A 401 -16.33 34.05 -29.28
N SER A 402 -17.07 35.03 -28.77
CA SER A 402 -16.49 36.01 -27.83
C SER A 402 -16.09 35.40 -26.46
N SER A 403 -16.72 34.32 -26.04
CA SER A 403 -16.38 33.60 -24.78
C SER A 403 -15.17 32.65 -24.92
N LEU A 404 -14.75 32.39 -26.15
CA LEU A 404 -13.65 31.46 -26.47
C LEU A 404 -12.28 31.94 -25.97
N LYS A 405 -12.02 33.27 -26.05
CA LYS A 405 -10.76 33.85 -25.59
C LYS A 405 -10.53 33.68 -24.06
N LEU A 406 -11.61 33.72 -23.25
CA LEU A 406 -11.55 33.48 -21.82
C LEU A 406 -11.23 32.03 -21.50
N VAL A 407 -11.79 31.07 -22.24
CA VAL A 407 -11.52 29.64 -22.04
C VAL A 407 -10.11 29.26 -22.48
N GLN A 408 -9.63 29.81 -23.59
CA GLN A 408 -8.25 29.59 -24.07
C GLN A 408 -7.21 30.16 -23.11
N GLY A 409 -7.48 31.31 -22.48
CA GLY A 409 -6.63 31.83 -21.40
C GLY A 409 -6.57 30.92 -20.19
N ALA A 410 -7.68 30.29 -19.80
CA ALA A 410 -7.74 29.34 -18.68
C ALA A 410 -6.99 28.01 -18.96
N ILE A 411 -6.93 27.55 -20.22
CA ILE A 411 -6.21 26.32 -20.61
C ILE A 411 -4.69 26.52 -20.52
N HIS A 412 -4.17 27.75 -20.69
CA HIS A 412 -2.72 28.01 -20.72
C HIS A 412 -2.12 28.37 -19.35
N LEU A 413 -2.95 28.74 -18.37
CA LEU A 413 -2.50 29.10 -17.02
C LEU A 413 -1.75 27.98 -16.26
N PRO A 414 -2.09 26.69 -16.35
CA PRO A 414 -1.48 25.64 -15.53
C PRO A 414 0.00 25.38 -15.81
N LYS A 415 0.48 25.54 -17.03
CA LYS A 415 1.89 25.23 -17.40
C LYS A 415 2.93 26.16 -16.80
N ARG A 416 2.58 27.42 -16.45
CA ARG A 416 3.48 28.38 -15.80
C ARG A 416 3.40 28.39 -14.27
N ALA A 417 2.26 28.00 -13.72
CA ALA A 417 2.02 27.99 -12.27
C ALA A 417 2.65 26.80 -11.52
N ALA A 418 2.96 25.70 -12.20
CA ALA A 418 3.57 24.51 -11.61
C ALA A 418 5.02 24.72 -11.09
N LYS A 419 5.60 25.89 -11.28
CA LYS A 419 6.96 26.23 -10.79
C LYS A 419 7.00 27.06 -9.49
N VAL A 420 5.84 27.41 -8.92
CA VAL A 420 5.78 28.27 -7.72
C VAL A 420 5.02 27.56 -6.61
N THR A 421 5.72 27.16 -5.56
CA THR A 421 5.32 26.67 -4.21
C THR A 421 3.93 26.03 -4.05
N ALA A 422 3.89 24.86 -3.41
CA ALA A 422 2.71 24.00 -3.22
C ALA A 422 1.43 24.69 -2.71
N ILE A 423 1.54 25.73 -1.90
CA ILE A 423 0.39 26.48 -1.33
C ILE A 423 -0.32 27.35 -2.37
N THR A 424 0.41 27.90 -3.34
CA THR A 424 -0.15 28.70 -4.43
C THR A 424 -0.84 27.84 -5.50
N SER A 425 -0.40 26.58 -5.67
CA SER A 425 -0.90 25.68 -6.71
C SER A 425 -2.38 25.32 -6.54
N VAL A 426 -2.86 25.11 -5.30
CA VAL A 426 -4.26 24.77 -5.03
C VAL A 426 -5.22 25.92 -5.35
N LYS A 427 -4.82 27.17 -5.05
CA LYS A 427 -5.64 28.36 -5.38
C LYS A 427 -5.72 28.58 -6.88
N VAL A 428 -4.63 28.34 -7.61
CA VAL A 428 -4.55 28.49 -9.07
C VAL A 428 -5.32 27.40 -9.78
N VAL A 429 -5.33 26.16 -9.25
CA VAL A 429 -6.10 25.04 -9.84
C VAL A 429 -7.61 25.22 -9.61
N LYS A 430 -8.04 25.79 -8.46
CA LYS A 430 -9.46 26.03 -8.18
C LYS A 430 -10.07 27.22 -8.96
N ALA A 431 -9.27 28.22 -9.30
CA ALA A 431 -9.74 29.40 -10.04
C ALA A 431 -10.27 29.03 -11.46
N PRO A 432 -9.58 28.21 -12.27
CA PRO A 432 -10.13 27.74 -13.55
C PRO A 432 -11.41 26.93 -13.45
N ILE A 433 -11.55 26.06 -12.41
CA ILE A 433 -12.78 25.28 -12.19
C ILE A 433 -13.96 26.21 -11.93
N LYS A 434 -13.80 27.16 -11.01
CA LYS A 434 -14.86 28.15 -10.70
C LYS A 434 -15.23 28.99 -11.92
N LEU A 435 -14.24 29.39 -12.73
CA LEU A 435 -14.45 30.15 -13.94
C LEU A 435 -15.23 29.34 -15.00
N VAL A 436 -14.85 28.07 -15.19
CA VAL A 436 -15.55 27.16 -16.12
C VAL A 436 -16.99 26.91 -15.69
N HIS A 437 -17.26 26.69 -14.40
CA HIS A 437 -18.62 26.55 -13.87
C HIS A 437 -19.43 27.85 -14.00
N ALA A 438 -18.85 29.01 -13.64
CA ALA A 438 -19.51 30.31 -13.75
C ALA A 438 -19.85 30.65 -15.22
N ILE A 439 -18.98 30.33 -16.17
CA ILE A 439 -19.26 30.50 -17.60
C ILE A 439 -20.38 29.58 -18.07
N LYS A 440 -20.44 28.34 -17.56
CA LYS A 440 -21.50 27.39 -17.90
C LYS A 440 -22.84 27.81 -17.33
N ASP A 441 -22.89 28.22 -16.05
CA ASP A 441 -24.11 28.71 -15.38
C ASP A 441 -24.63 30.03 -15.97
N PHE A 442 -23.76 30.79 -16.67
CA PHE A 442 -24.15 32.02 -17.40
C PHE A 442 -24.68 31.73 -18.81
N LEU A 443 -24.37 30.56 -19.37
CA LEU A 443 -24.72 30.18 -20.75
C LEU A 443 -25.96 29.25 -20.83
N ASP A 444 -26.30 28.58 -19.71
CA ASP A 444 -27.55 27.83 -19.50
C ASP A 444 -28.64 28.77 -18.99
#